data_62d196722c462df5a6de9b624d4ccc4f
#
_entry.id   62d196722c462df5a6de9b624d4ccc4f
#
_cell.length_a   1.000
_cell.length_b   1.000
_cell.length_c   1.000
_cell.angle_alpha   90.00
_cell.angle_beta   90.00
_cell.angle_gamma   90.00
#
_symmetry.space_group_name_H-M   'P 1'
#
loop_
_entity.id
_entity.type
_entity.pdbx_description
1 polymer ?
#
loop_
_entity_poly.entity_id
_entity_poly.type
_entity_poly.pdbx_seq_one_letter_code
_entity_poly.pdbx_strand_id
1 'polypeptide(L)'
;EISVACPSNLRVIMYRRIMYSVAERIAHIEGAKAIVTGESLGQVASQTLENIMAVNEAVKIPVFRPLIGSDKQEIIARAEEIGTFDISIEAAPDCCTLFMPRRPETHAKLDAVHEAWELFDHEEMIERLLKQTEYIDFSSNTYKAPKTLKRKHSELAPREIYQDHE
;
A
#
# COMPACT_ATOMS: atom_id res chain seq x y z
N GLU A 1 -7.55 15.53 2.40
CA GLU A 1 -6.30 16.31 2.32
C GLU A 1 -5.67 16.17 0.93
N ILE A 2 -5.16 15.01 0.50
CA ILE A 2 -4.54 14.79 -0.83
C ILE A 2 -5.43 15.28 -1.98
N SER A 3 -6.74 14.99 -1.93
CA SER A 3 -7.68 15.41 -2.98
C SER A 3 -7.83 16.92 -3.10
N VAL A 4 -7.47 17.68 -2.09
CA VAL A 4 -7.55 19.15 -2.05
C VAL A 4 -6.18 19.78 -2.33
N ALA A 5 -5.13 19.24 -1.73
CA ALA A 5 -3.80 19.83 -1.77
C ALA A 5 -3.03 19.50 -3.06
N CYS A 6 -3.16 18.24 -3.56
CA CYS A 6 -2.30 17.76 -4.64
C CYS A 6 -2.91 17.92 -6.04
N PRO A 7 -2.06 18.13 -7.07
CA PRO A 7 -2.48 18.10 -8.46
C PRO A 7 -3.27 16.83 -8.79
N SER A 8 -4.38 16.98 -9.52
CA SER A 8 -5.32 15.88 -9.73
C SER A 8 -4.69 14.65 -10.40
N ASN A 9 -3.80 14.85 -11.38
CA ASN A 9 -3.11 13.77 -12.07
C ASN A 9 -2.14 12.98 -11.19
N LEU A 10 -1.56 13.58 -10.13
CA LEU A 10 -0.61 12.93 -9.22
C LEU A 10 -1.28 12.27 -8.01
N ARG A 11 -2.59 12.47 -7.78
CA ARG A 11 -3.28 11.98 -6.58
C ARG A 11 -3.11 10.49 -6.33
N VAL A 12 -3.22 9.68 -7.39
CA VAL A 12 -3.09 8.22 -7.25
C VAL A 12 -1.68 7.84 -6.78
N ILE A 13 -0.65 8.55 -7.24
CA ILE A 13 0.73 8.35 -6.81
C ILE A 13 0.86 8.74 -5.34
N MET A 14 0.28 9.88 -4.92
CA MET A 14 0.30 10.32 -3.51
C MET A 14 -0.39 9.32 -2.59
N TYR A 15 -1.58 8.82 -2.96
CA TYR A 15 -2.26 7.78 -2.17
C TYR A 15 -1.38 6.52 -2.03
N ARG A 16 -0.74 6.09 -3.10
CA ARG A 16 0.13 4.92 -3.07
C ARG A 16 1.38 5.15 -2.23
N ARG A 17 1.99 6.33 -2.28
CA ARG A 17 3.12 6.69 -1.41
C ARG A 17 2.72 6.60 0.07
N ILE A 18 1.56 7.15 0.45
CA ILE A 18 1.02 7.03 1.82
C ILE A 18 0.79 5.56 2.18
N MET A 19 0.17 4.75 1.30
CA MET A 19 -0.05 3.32 1.56
C MET A 19 1.27 2.58 1.80
N TYR A 20 2.30 2.87 1.02
CA TYR A 20 3.63 2.27 1.18
C TYR A 20 4.28 2.72 2.49
N SER A 21 4.24 4.01 2.81
CA SER A 21 4.79 4.52 4.07
C SER A 21 4.10 3.90 5.29
N VAL A 22 2.78 3.78 5.28
CA VAL A 22 2.03 3.09 6.33
C VAL A 22 2.43 1.61 6.41
N ALA A 23 2.54 0.92 5.27
CA ALA A 23 2.94 -0.48 5.22
C ALA A 23 4.37 -0.68 5.78
N GLU A 24 5.31 0.22 5.48
CA GLU A 24 6.66 0.18 6.04
C GLU A 24 6.66 0.36 7.56
N ARG A 25 5.87 1.32 8.09
CA ARG A 25 5.72 1.50 9.54
C ARG A 25 5.14 0.25 10.21
N ILE A 26 4.11 -0.36 9.62
CA ILE A 26 3.55 -1.62 10.10
C ILE A 26 4.60 -2.75 10.00
N ALA A 27 5.33 -2.85 8.90
CA ALA A 27 6.40 -3.83 8.75
C ALA A 27 7.44 -3.72 9.86
N HIS A 28 7.86 -2.51 10.21
CA HIS A 28 8.79 -2.29 11.32
C HIS A 28 8.20 -2.72 12.66
N ILE A 29 6.93 -2.41 12.94
CA ILE A 29 6.22 -2.80 14.16
C ILE A 29 6.16 -4.33 14.28
N GLU A 30 5.86 -5.02 13.17
CA GLU A 30 5.73 -6.48 13.12
C GLU A 30 7.08 -7.21 12.94
N GLY A 31 8.19 -6.47 12.81
CA GLY A 31 9.53 -7.04 12.58
C GLY A 31 9.70 -7.66 11.20
N ALA A 32 8.86 -7.28 10.23
CA ALA A 32 9.00 -7.72 8.84
C ALA A 32 10.16 -6.98 8.16
N LYS A 33 10.80 -7.65 7.20
CA LYS A 33 11.99 -7.17 6.50
C LYS A 33 11.71 -6.71 5.07
N ALA A 34 10.49 -6.89 4.60
CA ALA A 34 10.07 -6.52 3.25
C ALA A 34 8.57 -6.30 3.20
N ILE A 35 8.12 -5.59 2.16
CA ILE A 35 6.72 -5.48 1.75
C ILE A 35 6.53 -6.38 0.51
N VAL A 36 5.37 -7.01 0.40
CA VAL A 36 4.96 -7.74 -0.81
C VAL A 36 3.74 -7.06 -1.40
N THR A 37 3.75 -6.82 -2.70
CA THR A 37 2.62 -6.17 -3.41
C THR A 37 2.18 -7.01 -4.61
N GLY A 38 0.90 -6.90 -4.96
CA GLY A 38 0.30 -7.54 -6.13
C GLY A 38 0.39 -6.71 -7.41
N GLU A 39 1.37 -5.82 -7.53
CA GLU A 39 1.55 -4.96 -8.71
C GLU A 39 1.97 -5.77 -9.92
N SER A 40 1.38 -5.43 -11.07
CA SER A 40 1.76 -5.93 -12.40
C SER A 40 2.01 -4.74 -13.33
N LEU A 41 3.12 -4.79 -14.08
CA LEU A 41 3.54 -3.68 -14.93
C LEU A 41 2.53 -3.42 -16.04
N GLY A 42 2.13 -2.16 -16.20
CA GLY A 42 1.26 -1.72 -17.28
C GLY A 42 -0.22 -2.09 -17.18
N GLN A 43 -0.65 -2.75 -16.09
CA GLN A 43 -2.07 -3.13 -15.90
C GLN A 43 -2.97 -1.91 -15.69
N VAL A 44 -2.49 -0.89 -14.98
CA VAL A 44 -3.21 0.37 -14.75
C VAL A 44 -2.22 1.54 -14.82
N ALA A 45 -2.76 2.75 -14.99
CA ALA A 45 -1.95 3.97 -15.15
C ALA A 45 -0.93 4.20 -14.02
N SER A 46 -1.22 3.75 -12.81
CA SER A 46 -0.32 3.88 -11.66
C SER A 46 0.81 2.82 -11.62
N GLN A 47 0.81 1.86 -12.53
CA GLN A 47 1.76 0.73 -12.58
C GLN A 47 2.70 0.80 -13.79
N THR A 48 3.03 1.98 -14.28
CA THR A 48 4.14 2.22 -15.21
C THR A 48 5.47 2.17 -14.44
N LEU A 49 6.59 2.01 -15.14
CA LEU A 49 7.91 1.98 -14.49
C LEU A 49 8.19 3.28 -13.72
N GLU A 50 7.89 4.43 -14.33
CA GLU A 50 8.09 5.74 -13.73
C GLU A 50 7.25 5.91 -12.46
N ASN A 51 5.99 5.50 -12.51
CA ASN A 51 5.09 5.60 -11.38
C ASN A 51 5.45 4.62 -10.26
N ILE A 52 5.86 3.39 -10.60
CA ILE A 52 6.37 2.41 -9.63
C ILE A 52 7.63 2.95 -8.95
N MET A 53 8.56 3.53 -9.71
CA MET A 53 9.76 4.16 -9.18
C MET A 53 9.41 5.29 -8.21
N ALA A 54 8.53 6.21 -8.62
CA ALA A 54 8.09 7.33 -7.81
C ALA A 54 7.38 6.91 -6.51
N VAL A 55 6.61 5.81 -6.54
CA VAL A 55 5.99 5.24 -5.34
C VAL A 55 7.01 4.56 -4.46
N ASN A 56 7.96 3.82 -5.05
CA ASN A 56 8.95 3.05 -4.30
C ASN A 56 9.89 3.93 -3.46
N GLU A 57 10.16 5.16 -3.87
CA GLU A 57 10.96 6.12 -3.09
C GLU A 57 10.35 6.46 -1.71
N ALA A 58 9.06 6.19 -1.49
CA ALA A 58 8.42 6.43 -0.21
C ALA A 58 8.88 5.46 0.89
N VAL A 59 9.58 4.38 0.54
CA VAL A 59 10.01 3.34 1.48
C VAL A 59 11.47 2.96 1.26
N LYS A 60 12.10 2.50 2.34
CA LYS A 60 13.51 2.08 2.36
C LYS A 60 13.68 0.56 2.40
N ILE A 61 12.68 -0.17 2.93
CA ILE A 61 12.73 -1.63 2.96
C ILE A 61 12.45 -2.24 1.58
N PRO A 62 12.93 -3.44 1.27
CA PRO A 62 12.67 -4.11 0.00
C PRO A 62 11.17 -4.29 -0.28
N VAL A 63 10.78 -4.07 -1.53
CA VAL A 63 9.42 -4.32 -2.02
C VAL A 63 9.45 -5.44 -3.05
N PHE A 64 8.87 -6.58 -2.71
CA PHE A 64 8.75 -7.71 -3.61
C PHE A 64 7.47 -7.62 -4.43
N ARG A 65 7.59 -7.87 -5.73
CA ARG A 65 6.48 -7.80 -6.70
C ARG A 65 6.42 -9.10 -7.49
N PRO A 66 5.90 -10.19 -6.90
CA PRO A 66 5.93 -11.51 -7.53
C PRO A 66 5.14 -11.58 -8.85
N LEU A 67 4.23 -10.64 -9.08
CA LEU A 67 3.38 -10.59 -10.28
C LEU A 67 3.82 -9.52 -11.29
N ILE A 68 4.98 -8.88 -11.11
CA ILE A 68 5.36 -7.69 -11.88
C ILE A 68 5.42 -7.91 -13.40
N GLY A 69 5.80 -9.10 -13.83
CA GLY A 69 5.89 -9.49 -15.24
C GLY A 69 4.70 -10.31 -15.74
N SER A 70 3.72 -10.60 -14.88
CA SER A 70 2.57 -11.41 -15.27
C SER A 70 1.49 -10.57 -15.92
N ASP A 71 0.88 -11.09 -16.97
CA ASP A 71 -0.30 -10.51 -17.58
C ASP A 71 -1.58 -10.85 -16.78
N LYS A 72 -2.71 -10.23 -17.18
CA LYS A 72 -3.96 -10.44 -16.49
C LYS A 72 -4.45 -11.88 -16.50
N GLN A 73 -4.22 -12.62 -17.59
CA GLN A 73 -4.69 -14.00 -17.73
C GLN A 73 -3.86 -14.93 -16.84
N GLU A 74 -2.55 -14.72 -16.79
CA GLU A 74 -1.65 -15.47 -15.90
C GLU A 74 -2.01 -15.26 -14.44
N ILE A 75 -2.36 -14.02 -14.04
CA ILE A 75 -2.78 -13.70 -12.68
C ILE A 75 -4.10 -14.39 -12.35
N ILE A 76 -5.08 -14.38 -13.27
CA ILE A 76 -6.37 -15.08 -13.10
C ILE A 76 -6.13 -16.58 -12.95
N ALA A 77 -5.38 -17.20 -13.86
CA ALA A 77 -5.08 -18.63 -13.81
C ALA A 77 -4.44 -19.04 -12.47
N ARG A 78 -3.51 -18.21 -11.96
CA ARG A 78 -2.90 -18.45 -10.65
C ARG A 78 -3.90 -18.30 -9.50
N ALA A 79 -4.80 -17.32 -9.56
CA ALA A 79 -5.84 -17.14 -8.55
C ALA A 79 -6.82 -18.33 -8.53
N GLU A 80 -7.15 -18.90 -9.70
CA GLU A 80 -7.95 -20.12 -9.84
C GLU A 80 -7.21 -21.34 -9.24
N GLU A 81 -5.92 -21.49 -9.58
CA GLU A 81 -5.07 -22.59 -9.09
C GLU A 81 -5.00 -22.62 -7.55
N ILE A 82 -4.88 -21.47 -6.91
CA ILE A 82 -4.81 -21.37 -5.43
C ILE A 82 -6.17 -21.19 -4.75
N GLY A 83 -7.28 -21.20 -5.52
CA GLY A 83 -8.64 -21.16 -4.99
C GLY A 83 -9.07 -19.80 -4.44
N THR A 84 -8.46 -18.70 -4.88
CA THR A 84 -8.81 -17.33 -4.42
C THR A 84 -9.62 -16.53 -5.43
N PHE A 85 -9.80 -17.05 -6.66
CA PHE A 85 -10.44 -16.31 -7.74
C PHE A 85 -11.88 -15.92 -7.41
N ASP A 86 -12.72 -16.87 -6.97
CA ASP A 86 -14.14 -16.63 -6.69
C ASP A 86 -14.34 -15.56 -5.61
N ILE A 87 -13.46 -15.52 -4.61
CA ILE A 87 -13.48 -14.50 -3.56
C ILE A 87 -13.02 -13.14 -4.14
N SER A 88 -12.03 -13.17 -5.03
CA SER A 88 -11.43 -11.96 -5.59
C SER A 88 -12.34 -11.21 -6.56
N ILE A 89 -13.32 -11.91 -7.18
CA ILE A 89 -14.29 -11.29 -8.10
C ILE A 89 -15.56 -10.80 -7.42
N GLU A 90 -15.72 -11.02 -6.12
CA GLU A 90 -16.85 -10.48 -5.36
C GLU A 90 -16.86 -8.94 -5.45
N ALA A 91 -18.06 -8.38 -5.66
CA ALA A 91 -18.23 -6.94 -5.77
C ALA A 91 -17.87 -6.25 -4.45
N ALA A 92 -16.77 -5.53 -4.44
CA ALA A 92 -16.32 -4.73 -3.31
C ALA A 92 -16.07 -3.28 -3.75
N PRO A 93 -16.26 -2.30 -2.84
CA PRO A 93 -15.90 -0.92 -3.13
C PRO A 93 -14.40 -0.83 -3.43
N ASP A 94 -14.05 -0.38 -4.65
CA ASP A 94 -12.68 -0.13 -5.02
C ASP A 94 -12.32 1.34 -4.76
N CYS A 95 -11.35 1.58 -3.89
CA CYS A 95 -10.85 2.91 -3.59
C CYS A 95 -10.27 3.60 -4.84
N CYS A 96 -9.73 2.84 -5.79
CA CYS A 96 -9.17 3.38 -7.03
C CYS A 96 -10.23 4.08 -7.87
N THR A 97 -11.44 3.52 -7.99
CA THR A 97 -12.52 4.11 -8.79
C THR A 97 -13.06 5.40 -8.18
N LEU A 98 -13.08 5.51 -6.84
CA LEU A 98 -13.58 6.69 -6.14
C LEU A 98 -12.66 7.91 -6.27
N PHE A 99 -11.35 7.69 -6.36
CA PHE A 99 -10.34 8.75 -6.33
C PHE A 99 -9.59 8.92 -7.66
N MET A 100 -9.94 8.15 -8.68
CA MET A 100 -9.29 8.18 -9.99
C MET A 100 -9.52 9.53 -10.67
N PRO A 101 -8.47 10.27 -11.04
CA PRO A 101 -8.60 11.47 -11.86
C PRO A 101 -9.01 11.10 -13.29
N ARG A 102 -9.65 12.04 -13.99
CA ARG A 102 -10.00 11.84 -15.42
C ARG A 102 -8.80 11.56 -16.31
N ARG A 103 -7.64 12.06 -15.94
CA ARG A 103 -6.36 11.86 -16.63
C ARG A 103 -5.27 11.58 -15.58
N PRO A 104 -5.08 10.33 -15.18
CA PRO A 104 -4.00 9.97 -14.27
C PRO A 104 -2.66 10.12 -14.96
N GLU A 105 -1.63 10.48 -14.19
CA GLU A 105 -0.27 10.53 -14.68
C GLU A 105 0.24 9.11 -14.95
N THR A 106 0.89 8.93 -16.09
CA THR A 106 1.50 7.65 -16.49
C THR A 106 3.02 7.70 -16.56
N HIS A 107 3.59 8.90 -16.52
CA HIS A 107 5.04 9.15 -16.61
C HIS A 107 5.42 10.22 -15.58
N ALA A 108 5.20 9.92 -14.30
CA ALA A 108 5.45 10.88 -13.24
C ALA A 108 6.92 11.28 -13.17
N LYS A 109 7.16 12.59 -13.20
CA LYS A 109 8.48 13.15 -12.95
C LYS A 109 8.71 13.24 -11.46
N LEU A 110 9.85 12.76 -10.99
CA LEU A 110 10.18 12.73 -9.56
C LEU A 110 10.12 14.11 -8.92
N ASP A 111 10.62 15.13 -9.59
CA ASP A 111 10.57 16.51 -9.07
C ASP A 111 9.14 16.95 -8.78
N ALA A 112 8.20 16.71 -9.71
CA ALA A 112 6.79 17.04 -9.51
C ALA A 112 6.13 16.18 -8.41
N VAL A 113 6.59 14.95 -8.23
CA VAL A 113 6.14 14.06 -7.14
C VAL A 113 6.64 14.56 -5.80
N HIS A 114 7.90 15.00 -5.71
CA HIS A 114 8.47 15.60 -4.50
C HIS A 114 7.75 16.90 -4.14
N GLU A 115 7.57 17.81 -5.11
CA GLU A 115 6.81 19.04 -4.88
C GLU A 115 5.39 18.73 -4.34
N ALA A 116 4.70 17.77 -4.95
CA ALA A 116 3.36 17.39 -4.51
C ALA A 116 3.34 16.73 -3.11
N TRP A 117 4.41 16.04 -2.73
CA TRP A 117 4.56 15.42 -1.41
C TRP A 117 4.67 16.43 -0.27
N GLU A 118 5.26 17.60 -0.55
CA GLU A 118 5.41 18.71 0.41
C GLU A 118 4.14 19.58 0.57
N LEU A 119 3.08 19.34 -0.25
CA LEU A 119 1.86 20.15 -0.18
C LEU A 119 0.93 19.80 0.98
N PHE A 120 1.22 18.75 1.75
CA PHE A 120 0.41 18.32 2.88
C PHE A 120 1.29 17.64 3.95
N ASP A 121 0.81 17.62 5.18
CA ASP A 121 1.53 16.94 6.27
C ASP A 121 1.34 15.43 6.16
N HIS A 122 2.23 14.80 5.39
CA HIS A 122 2.21 13.36 5.15
C HIS A 122 2.59 12.55 6.42
N GLU A 123 3.46 13.08 7.28
CA GLU A 123 3.82 12.39 8.55
C GLU A 123 2.64 12.38 9.52
N GLU A 124 1.94 13.50 9.72
CA GLU A 124 0.72 13.52 10.53
C GLU A 124 -0.34 12.58 9.97
N MET A 125 -0.49 12.53 8.65
CA MET A 125 -1.43 11.63 7.99
C MET A 125 -1.09 10.17 8.26
N ILE A 126 0.19 9.77 8.11
CA ILE A 126 0.67 8.40 8.37
C ILE A 126 0.39 8.02 9.83
N GLU A 127 0.77 8.88 10.79
CA GLU A 127 0.55 8.64 12.21
C GLU A 127 -0.95 8.48 12.54
N ARG A 128 -1.81 9.29 11.94
CA ARG A 128 -3.26 9.18 12.12
C ARG A 128 -3.81 7.87 11.57
N LEU A 129 -3.34 7.45 10.39
CA LEU A 129 -3.75 6.18 9.78
C LEU A 129 -3.30 4.98 10.62
N LEU A 130 -2.08 5.01 11.15
CA LEU A 130 -1.58 3.97 12.05
C LEU A 130 -2.43 3.85 13.31
N LYS A 131 -2.84 4.97 13.91
CA LYS A 131 -3.74 4.98 15.08
C LYS A 131 -5.13 4.40 14.80
N GLN A 132 -5.57 4.44 13.53
CA GLN A 132 -6.86 3.92 13.08
C GLN A 132 -6.78 2.48 12.56
N THR A 133 -5.58 1.91 12.48
CA THR A 133 -5.37 0.53 11.98
C THR A 133 -6.05 -0.48 12.91
N GLU A 134 -6.82 -1.38 12.33
CA GLU A 134 -7.47 -2.50 13.02
C GLU A 134 -6.68 -3.79 12.74
N TYR A 135 -6.46 -4.57 13.80
CA TYR A 135 -5.80 -5.87 13.72
C TYR A 135 -6.83 -6.98 13.88
N ILE A 136 -6.82 -7.94 12.98
CA ILE A 136 -7.68 -9.12 13.04
C ILE A 136 -6.78 -10.33 13.20
N ASP A 137 -6.93 -11.06 14.31
CA ASP A 137 -6.16 -12.27 14.60
C ASP A 137 -6.96 -13.53 14.20
N PHE A 138 -6.45 -14.28 13.23
CA PHE A 138 -7.02 -15.52 12.73
C PHE A 138 -6.37 -16.79 13.35
N SER A 139 -5.49 -16.66 14.34
CA SER A 139 -4.75 -17.77 14.94
C SER A 139 -5.63 -18.77 15.73
N SER A 140 -6.84 -18.38 16.12
CA SER A 140 -7.78 -19.28 16.77
C SER A 140 -8.54 -20.08 15.73
N ASN A 141 -8.40 -21.40 15.77
CA ASN A 141 -8.98 -22.39 14.82
C ASN A 141 -10.53 -22.49 14.86
N THR A 142 -11.21 -21.53 15.46
CA THR A 142 -12.65 -21.36 15.45
C THR A 142 -12.97 -20.08 14.69
N TYR A 143 -13.35 -20.23 13.42
CA TYR A 143 -13.93 -19.15 12.63
C TYR A 143 -15.27 -18.70 13.28
N LYS A 144 -15.15 -17.94 14.34
CA LYS A 144 -16.21 -17.06 14.80
C LYS A 144 -15.92 -15.72 14.16
N ALA A 145 -16.97 -15.09 13.62
CA ALA A 145 -16.88 -13.75 13.05
C ALA A 145 -15.89 -12.88 13.83
N PRO A 146 -14.94 -12.20 13.17
CA PRO A 146 -13.79 -11.59 13.82
C PRO A 146 -14.25 -10.68 14.94
N LYS A 147 -13.89 -11.00 16.18
CA LYS A 147 -13.85 -10.00 17.22
C LYS A 147 -12.69 -9.08 16.83
N THR A 148 -13.01 -7.90 16.37
CA THR A 148 -12.04 -6.85 16.10
C THR A 148 -11.26 -6.62 17.39
N LEU A 149 -10.08 -7.22 17.49
CA LEU A 149 -9.14 -6.93 18.57
C LEU A 149 -8.54 -5.58 18.23
N LYS A 150 -9.14 -4.51 18.74
CA LYS A 150 -8.54 -3.18 18.74
C LYS A 150 -7.31 -3.22 19.66
N ARG A 151 -6.16 -3.65 19.13
CA ARG A 151 -4.90 -3.38 19.83
C ARG A 151 -4.67 -1.88 19.73
N LYS A 152 -4.65 -1.21 20.89
CA LYS A 152 -4.24 0.19 20.92
C LYS A 152 -2.78 0.25 20.48
N HIS A 153 -2.44 1.24 19.67
CA HIS A 153 -1.06 1.49 19.21
C HIS A 153 -0.03 1.53 20.38
N SER A 154 -0.48 1.89 21.59
CA SER A 154 0.33 1.86 22.82
C SER A 154 0.72 0.45 23.30
N GLU A 155 0.10 -0.61 22.78
CA GLU A 155 0.41 -2.00 23.12
C GLU A 155 1.39 -2.63 22.12
N LEU A 156 1.62 -1.96 21.01
CA LEU A 156 2.64 -2.27 20.01
C LEU A 156 3.94 -1.56 20.42
N ALA A 157 4.57 -2.00 21.51
CA ALA A 157 5.92 -1.55 21.81
C ALA A 157 6.82 -1.89 20.61
N PRO A 158 7.65 -0.93 20.12
CA PRO A 158 8.64 -1.26 19.11
C PRO A 158 9.47 -2.42 19.64
N ARG A 159 9.41 -3.57 18.97
CA ARG A 159 10.42 -4.59 19.23
C ARG A 159 11.73 -3.95 18.84
N GLU A 160 12.64 -3.77 19.80
CA GLU A 160 14.00 -3.25 19.60
C GLU A 160 14.70 -4.10 18.53
N ILE A 161 14.67 -3.66 17.27
CA ILE A 161 15.21 -4.42 16.13
C ILE A 161 16.20 -3.59 15.31
N TYR A 162 16.68 -2.50 15.83
CA TYR A 162 17.86 -1.86 15.26
C TYR A 162 18.76 -1.33 16.38
N GLN A 163 19.61 -2.20 16.94
CA GLN A 163 20.91 -1.74 17.42
C GLN A 163 21.79 -1.65 16.17
N ASP A 164 22.17 -0.42 15.85
CA ASP A 164 23.17 -0.11 14.84
C ASP A 164 24.42 -0.93 15.13
N HIS A 165 24.81 -1.77 14.20
CA HIS A 165 26.17 -2.26 14.14
C HIS A 165 26.94 -1.27 13.26
N GLU A 166 27.70 -0.40 13.94
CA GLU A 166 28.85 0.29 13.34
C GLU A 166 29.85 -0.70 12.73
#